data_060a2535012ee5d40741282270f61461
#
_entry.id   060a2535012ee5d40741282270f61461
#
_cell.length_a   1.000
_cell.length_b   1.000
_cell.length_c   1.000
_cell.angle_alpha   90.00
_cell.angle_beta   90.00
_cell.angle_gamma   90.00
#
_symmetry.space_group_name_H-M   'P 1'
#
loop_
_entity.id
_entity.type
_entity.pdbx_description
1 polymer ?
#
loop_
_entity_poly.entity_id
_entity_poly.type
_entity_poly.pdbx_seq_one_letter_code
_entity_poly.pdbx_strand_id
1 'polypeptide(L)'
;PITYYMYPIISNECLGMIFALPGKGKTLFALELAWRCSQGLDFMDWKFNNMIKPPPVLYVEGEMSATQVQDRVSSMVERDRGLKDFDLDNFYIAVLKEQPNESYQKLKTPEGRLNVQNSADEIYKKTGKKPIIFLDNVRFLMGNFNEKEGQDWIDFVLWLATLRAKGYSTYFLHHAVNTGEKASGSGYQDSNLDVNIKLSQPDENSATDHSSDHFTQIQFEFKKMRENVIGQMTPFIMVVDRNKGSWSKFPVLNKTERKIKSMLDSGKSAKDIINPEKEGMSKANVHKTINKLKGENDGVDKKTSNREAKEVC
;
A
#
# COMPACT_ATOMS: atom_id res chain seq x y z
N PRO A 1 -6.65 19.00 11.17
CA PRO A 1 -7.49 17.88 10.69
C PRO A 1 -6.70 17.03 9.70
N ILE A 2 -6.82 15.70 9.81
CA ILE A 2 -6.21 14.79 8.84
C ILE A 2 -6.98 14.91 7.53
N THR A 3 -6.24 15.14 6.44
CA THR A 3 -6.77 15.21 5.08
C THR A 3 -6.24 14.01 4.30
N TYR A 4 -7.13 13.14 3.86
CA TYR A 4 -6.76 12.01 3.02
C TYR A 4 -6.68 12.44 1.55
N TYR A 5 -5.56 12.10 0.91
CA TYR A 5 -5.42 12.11 -0.55
C TYR A 5 -6.05 10.87 -1.16
N MET A 6 -5.79 9.71 -0.55
CA MET A 6 -6.39 8.42 -0.93
C MET A 6 -6.74 7.66 0.35
N TYR A 7 -8.04 7.62 0.66
CA TYR A 7 -8.54 6.99 1.88
C TYR A 7 -8.51 5.46 1.77
N PRO A 8 -8.05 4.73 2.80
CA PRO A 8 -7.52 5.22 4.08
C PRO A 8 -5.98 5.23 4.12
N ILE A 9 -5.31 5.07 2.99
CA ILE A 9 -3.89 4.70 2.92
C ILE A 9 -2.94 5.89 2.86
N ILE A 10 -3.32 7.01 2.21
CA ILE A 10 -2.46 8.19 2.05
C ILE A 10 -3.16 9.43 2.60
N SER A 11 -2.54 10.06 3.59
CA SER A 11 -2.98 11.34 4.16
C SER A 11 -1.84 12.34 4.29
N ASN A 12 -2.18 13.59 4.60
CA ASN A 12 -1.19 14.60 4.96
C ASN A 12 -0.48 14.22 6.28
N GLU A 13 0.76 14.67 6.44
CA GLU A 13 1.57 14.51 7.67
C GLU A 13 1.62 13.06 8.18
N CYS A 14 1.52 12.09 7.27
CA CYS A 14 1.50 10.67 7.58
C CYS A 14 2.92 10.09 7.61
N LEU A 15 3.17 9.21 8.55
CA LEU A 15 4.33 8.34 8.55
C LEU A 15 3.89 6.90 8.34
N GLY A 16 4.20 6.35 7.15
CA GLY A 16 3.83 5.00 6.74
C GLY A 16 5.03 4.08 6.55
N MET A 17 4.86 2.80 6.83
CA MET A 17 5.82 1.75 6.52
C MET A 17 5.16 0.67 5.67
N ILE A 18 5.88 0.20 4.65
CA ILE A 18 5.50 -0.96 3.83
C ILE A 18 6.60 -1.99 3.98
N PHE A 19 6.29 -3.16 4.52
CA PHE A 19 7.30 -4.19 4.70
C PHE A 19 6.91 -5.53 4.11
N ALA A 20 7.90 -6.28 3.64
CA ALA A 20 7.77 -7.63 3.11
C ALA A 20 9.13 -8.33 3.03
N LEU A 21 9.13 -9.63 2.83
CA LEU A 21 10.31 -10.36 2.39
C LEU A 21 10.80 -9.87 1.01
N PRO A 22 12.07 -10.05 0.67
CA PRO A 22 12.58 -9.76 -0.68
C PRO A 22 11.73 -10.41 -1.77
N GLY A 23 11.55 -9.71 -2.90
CA GLY A 23 10.80 -10.24 -4.06
C GLY A 23 9.28 -10.35 -3.89
N LYS A 24 8.70 -9.86 -2.80
CA LYS A 24 7.25 -9.94 -2.53
C LYS A 24 6.46 -8.69 -2.92
N GLY A 25 6.93 -7.95 -3.94
CA GLY A 25 6.14 -6.90 -4.58
C GLY A 25 6.14 -5.52 -3.90
N LYS A 26 6.99 -5.26 -2.89
CA LYS A 26 7.05 -3.95 -2.20
C LYS A 26 7.18 -2.77 -3.15
N THR A 27 8.24 -2.75 -3.94
CA THR A 27 8.52 -1.69 -4.91
C THR A 27 7.41 -1.55 -5.95
N LEU A 28 6.89 -2.69 -6.44
CA LEU A 28 5.80 -2.68 -7.41
C LEU A 28 4.55 -1.99 -6.85
N PHE A 29 4.16 -2.34 -5.62
CA PHE A 29 3.03 -1.75 -4.94
C PHE A 29 3.25 -0.27 -4.60
N ALA A 30 4.42 0.07 -4.04
CA ALA A 30 4.71 1.44 -3.61
C ALA A 30 4.82 2.40 -4.79
N LEU A 31 5.44 1.98 -5.90
CA LEU A 31 5.58 2.78 -7.10
C LEU A 31 4.20 3.03 -7.76
N GLU A 32 3.35 2.00 -7.81
CA GLU A 32 1.97 2.14 -8.30
C GLU A 32 1.16 3.11 -7.41
N LEU A 33 1.24 2.95 -6.10
CA LEU A 33 0.54 3.82 -5.14
C LEU A 33 1.00 5.29 -5.26
N ALA A 34 2.31 5.50 -5.39
CA ALA A 34 2.93 6.80 -5.57
C ALA A 34 2.49 7.46 -6.87
N TRP A 35 2.53 6.70 -7.99
CA TRP A 35 2.06 7.14 -9.29
C TRP A 35 0.59 7.55 -9.24
N ARG A 36 -0.29 6.67 -8.79
CA ARG A 36 -1.74 6.92 -8.69
C ARG A 36 -2.04 8.17 -7.88
N CYS A 37 -1.38 8.32 -6.75
CA CYS A 37 -1.56 9.48 -5.89
C CYS A 37 -1.11 10.79 -6.56
N SER A 38 0.06 10.79 -7.23
CA SER A 38 0.58 11.97 -7.92
C SER A 38 -0.30 12.43 -9.08
N GLN A 39 -1.02 11.50 -9.71
CA GLN A 39 -1.90 11.76 -10.84
C GLN A 39 -3.38 11.95 -10.45
N GLY A 40 -3.72 11.77 -9.17
CA GLY A 40 -5.10 11.85 -8.70
C GLY A 40 -5.98 10.74 -9.27
N LEU A 41 -5.44 9.54 -9.39
CA LEU A 41 -6.13 8.35 -9.87
C LEU A 41 -6.52 7.45 -8.70
N ASP A 42 -7.65 6.79 -8.82
CA ASP A 42 -8.06 5.72 -7.89
C ASP A 42 -7.09 4.55 -7.96
N PHE A 43 -6.92 3.84 -6.86
CA PHE A 43 -6.17 2.60 -6.83
C PHE A 43 -7.01 1.47 -6.23
N MET A 44 -7.46 0.55 -7.05
CA MET A 44 -8.44 -0.50 -6.69
C MET A 44 -9.71 0.15 -6.07
N ASP A 45 -10.05 -0.21 -4.82
CA ASP A 45 -11.20 0.36 -4.10
C ASP A 45 -10.86 1.70 -3.42
N TRP A 46 -9.59 2.06 -3.35
CA TRP A 46 -9.18 3.30 -2.71
C TRP A 46 -9.38 4.48 -3.65
N LYS A 47 -10.29 5.35 -3.24
CA LYS A 47 -10.66 6.51 -4.03
C LYS A 47 -9.75 7.68 -3.75
N PHE A 48 -9.28 8.32 -4.82
CA PHE A 48 -8.60 9.60 -4.70
C PHE A 48 -9.61 10.70 -4.32
N ASN A 49 -9.22 11.58 -3.43
CA ASN A 49 -10.07 12.68 -3.01
C ASN A 49 -10.10 13.79 -4.09
N ASN A 50 -11.09 13.75 -4.96
CA ASN A 50 -11.25 14.70 -6.06
C ASN A 50 -11.52 16.15 -5.64
N MET A 51 -11.75 16.41 -4.34
CA MET A 51 -11.91 17.77 -3.79
C MET A 51 -10.56 18.50 -3.63
N ILE A 52 -9.47 17.77 -3.74
CA ILE A 52 -8.11 18.32 -3.60
C ILE A 52 -7.28 18.03 -4.86
N LYS A 53 -6.37 18.94 -5.17
CA LYS A 53 -5.43 18.71 -6.27
C LYS A 53 -4.39 17.67 -5.86
N PRO A 54 -4.00 16.75 -6.77
CA PRO A 54 -2.97 15.76 -6.48
C PRO A 54 -1.70 16.40 -5.90
N PRO A 55 -1.11 15.82 -4.85
CA PRO A 55 0.17 16.25 -4.32
C PRO A 55 1.30 15.82 -5.24
N PRO A 56 2.40 16.57 -5.33
CA PRO A 56 3.61 16.02 -5.94
C PRO A 56 4.14 14.85 -5.11
N VAL A 57 4.86 13.95 -5.78
CA VAL A 57 5.53 12.83 -5.14
C VAL A 57 7.03 12.91 -5.39
N LEU A 58 7.83 12.70 -4.35
CA LEU A 58 9.27 12.43 -4.42
C LEU A 58 9.51 10.96 -4.12
N TYR A 59 9.89 10.19 -5.12
CA TYR A 59 10.23 8.77 -4.98
C TYR A 59 11.75 8.61 -5.00
N VAL A 60 12.33 8.18 -3.88
CA VAL A 60 13.78 7.95 -3.74
C VAL A 60 14.04 6.45 -3.84
N GLU A 61 14.67 6.04 -4.93
CA GLU A 61 14.94 4.64 -5.28
C GLU A 61 16.39 4.27 -5.00
N GLY A 62 16.61 3.28 -4.13
CA GLY A 62 17.95 2.87 -3.69
C GLY A 62 18.50 1.59 -4.34
N GLU A 63 17.66 0.77 -4.97
CA GLU A 63 18.02 -0.58 -5.41
C GLU A 63 18.07 -0.73 -6.94
N MET A 64 17.05 -0.21 -7.64
CA MET A 64 16.93 -0.33 -9.09
C MET A 64 17.83 0.65 -9.84
N SER A 65 18.15 0.32 -11.10
CA SER A 65 18.74 1.28 -12.05
C SER A 65 17.71 2.25 -12.60
N ALA A 66 18.17 3.39 -13.14
CA ALA A 66 17.29 4.36 -13.79
C ALA A 66 16.46 3.72 -14.92
N THR A 67 17.06 2.86 -15.74
CA THR A 67 16.37 2.15 -16.81
C THR A 67 15.21 1.30 -16.28
N GLN A 68 15.44 0.53 -15.21
CA GLN A 68 14.39 -0.31 -14.62
C GLN A 68 13.23 0.52 -14.05
N VAL A 69 13.53 1.66 -13.44
CA VAL A 69 12.50 2.59 -12.94
C VAL A 69 11.74 3.21 -14.11
N GLN A 70 12.47 3.67 -15.14
CA GLN A 70 11.89 4.27 -16.34
C GLN A 70 10.93 3.30 -17.06
N ASP A 71 11.33 2.04 -17.23
CA ASP A 71 10.48 1.01 -17.87
C ASP A 71 9.17 0.81 -17.10
N ARG A 72 9.24 0.75 -15.77
CA ARG A 72 8.04 0.62 -14.93
C ARG A 72 7.12 1.82 -15.03
N VAL A 73 7.68 3.03 -14.92
CA VAL A 73 6.89 4.26 -15.01
C VAL A 73 6.29 4.43 -16.41
N SER A 74 7.06 4.16 -17.47
CA SER A 74 6.57 4.20 -18.85
C SER A 74 5.40 3.25 -19.06
N SER A 75 5.46 2.04 -18.49
CA SER A 75 4.35 1.08 -18.54
C SER A 75 3.10 1.59 -17.82
N MET A 76 3.25 2.31 -16.70
CA MET A 76 2.13 2.93 -15.99
C MET A 76 1.51 4.07 -16.81
N VAL A 77 2.35 4.94 -17.38
CA VAL A 77 1.92 6.04 -18.26
C VAL A 77 1.14 5.49 -19.45
N GLU A 78 1.68 4.47 -20.13
CA GLU A 78 1.03 3.87 -21.31
C GLU A 78 -0.31 3.22 -20.96
N ARG A 79 -0.37 2.46 -19.87
CA ARG A 79 -1.61 1.83 -19.37
C ARG A 79 -2.70 2.86 -19.08
N ASP A 80 -2.33 3.95 -18.43
CA ASP A 80 -3.27 4.96 -17.95
C ASP A 80 -3.55 6.07 -19.00
N ARG A 81 -2.87 6.00 -20.16
CA ARG A 81 -3.08 6.95 -21.28
C ARG A 81 -4.56 6.99 -21.68
N GLY A 82 -5.12 8.18 -21.71
CA GLY A 82 -6.53 8.42 -22.04
C GLY A 82 -7.50 8.37 -20.86
N LEU A 83 -7.06 7.98 -19.66
CA LEU A 83 -7.90 8.09 -18.46
C LEU A 83 -7.99 9.54 -17.97
N LYS A 84 -6.90 10.31 -18.13
CA LYS A 84 -6.75 11.67 -17.67
C LYS A 84 -5.54 12.31 -18.33
N ASP A 85 -5.52 13.65 -18.42
CA ASP A 85 -4.29 14.39 -18.72
C ASP A 85 -3.33 14.26 -17.55
N PHE A 86 -2.15 13.72 -17.80
CA PHE A 86 -1.12 13.50 -16.79
C PHE A 86 -0.26 14.74 -16.59
N ASP A 87 0.04 15.02 -15.33
CA ASP A 87 1.06 15.98 -14.93
C ASP A 87 2.34 15.20 -14.54
N LEU A 88 3.20 14.95 -15.52
CA LEU A 88 4.48 14.28 -15.29
C LEU A 88 5.38 15.07 -14.36
N ASP A 89 5.24 16.41 -14.34
CA ASP A 89 5.96 17.30 -13.43
C ASP A 89 5.50 17.16 -11.97
N ASN A 90 4.49 16.36 -11.71
CA ASN A 90 4.02 16.04 -10.36
C ASN A 90 4.61 14.73 -9.79
N PHE A 91 5.50 14.04 -10.56
CA PHE A 91 6.13 12.78 -10.14
C PHE A 91 7.65 12.85 -10.31
N TYR A 92 8.35 13.08 -9.20
CA TYR A 92 9.79 13.23 -9.13
C TYR A 92 10.44 11.92 -8.66
N ILE A 93 11.47 11.48 -9.35
CA ILE A 93 12.21 10.26 -9.00
C ILE A 93 13.69 10.59 -8.83
N ALA A 94 14.25 10.20 -7.70
CA ALA A 94 15.67 10.23 -7.43
C ALA A 94 16.20 8.80 -7.38
N VAL A 95 16.94 8.38 -8.41
CA VAL A 95 17.58 7.06 -8.45
C VAL A 95 18.97 7.17 -7.84
N LEU A 96 19.20 6.41 -6.78
CA LEU A 96 20.45 6.45 -6.02
C LEU A 96 21.70 6.27 -6.88
N LYS A 97 21.68 5.28 -7.77
CA LYS A 97 22.83 4.93 -8.64
C LYS A 97 23.21 6.01 -9.63
N GLU A 98 22.31 6.98 -9.88
CA GLU A 98 22.51 8.09 -10.80
C GLU A 98 22.88 9.39 -10.07
N GLN A 99 22.90 9.37 -8.74
CA GLN A 99 23.20 10.58 -7.97
C GLN A 99 24.71 10.77 -7.81
N PRO A 100 25.23 11.97 -8.11
CA PRO A 100 26.63 12.25 -7.89
C PRO A 100 26.98 12.11 -6.41
N ASN A 101 28.13 11.52 -6.13
CA ASN A 101 28.68 11.33 -4.78
C ASN A 101 27.77 10.49 -3.85
N GLU A 102 26.87 9.69 -4.42
CA GLU A 102 25.96 8.84 -3.65
C GLU A 102 25.17 9.60 -2.57
N SER A 103 24.75 10.83 -2.87
CA SER A 103 24.13 11.76 -1.92
C SER A 103 22.93 11.19 -1.17
N TYR A 104 22.12 10.35 -1.82
CA TYR A 104 20.95 9.72 -1.21
C TYR A 104 21.27 8.41 -0.48
N GLN A 105 22.46 7.84 -0.67
CA GLN A 105 22.88 6.54 -0.12
C GLN A 105 23.07 6.56 1.40
N LYS A 106 23.23 7.73 1.96
CA LYS A 106 23.67 7.91 3.33
C LYS A 106 22.60 8.54 4.21
N LEU A 107 21.36 8.02 4.17
CA LEU A 107 20.34 8.47 5.13
C LEU A 107 20.74 8.22 6.59
N LYS A 108 21.77 7.37 6.82
CA LYS A 108 22.41 7.24 8.13
C LYS A 108 23.09 8.54 8.55
N THR A 109 23.56 9.37 7.61
CA THR A 109 24.25 10.63 7.91
C THR A 109 23.28 11.83 7.87
N PRO A 110 23.57 12.89 8.67
CA PRO A 110 22.79 14.13 8.60
C PRO A 110 22.73 14.75 7.20
N GLU A 111 23.85 14.68 6.44
CA GLU A 111 23.97 15.23 5.09
C GLU A 111 23.06 14.51 4.11
N GLY A 112 23.02 13.17 4.14
CA GLY A 112 22.13 12.38 3.30
C GLY A 112 20.66 12.67 3.59
N ARG A 113 20.31 12.79 4.86
CA ARG A 113 18.96 13.20 5.29
C ARG A 113 18.59 14.60 4.82
N LEU A 114 19.55 15.54 4.90
CA LEU A 114 19.38 16.91 4.42
C LEU A 114 19.18 16.97 2.91
N ASN A 115 19.87 16.15 2.14
CA ASN A 115 19.71 16.10 0.67
C ASN A 115 18.29 15.70 0.26
N VAL A 116 17.71 14.68 0.88
CA VAL A 116 16.30 14.31 0.62
C VAL A 116 15.36 15.43 1.02
N GLN A 117 15.58 16.05 2.18
CA GLN A 117 14.77 17.16 2.63
C GLN A 117 14.86 18.36 1.68
N ASN A 118 16.07 18.75 1.23
CA ASN A 118 16.26 19.84 0.29
C ASN A 118 15.53 19.58 -1.03
N SER A 119 15.59 18.35 -1.55
CA SER A 119 14.82 18.00 -2.76
C SER A 119 13.32 18.15 -2.54
N ALA A 120 12.80 17.75 -1.38
CA ALA A 120 11.39 17.93 -1.03
C ALA A 120 11.03 19.45 -0.89
N ASP A 121 11.91 20.23 -0.27
CA ASP A 121 11.73 21.67 -0.10
C ASP A 121 11.78 22.41 -1.47
N GLU A 122 12.61 21.97 -2.42
CA GLU A 122 12.66 22.50 -3.79
C GLU A 122 11.38 22.19 -4.57
N ILE A 123 10.87 20.96 -4.47
CA ILE A 123 9.57 20.59 -5.05
C ILE A 123 8.47 21.47 -4.46
N TYR A 124 8.47 21.66 -3.15
CA TYR A 124 7.51 22.55 -2.49
C TYR A 124 7.60 23.99 -3.01
N LYS A 125 8.79 24.54 -3.14
CA LYS A 125 9.00 25.89 -3.72
C LYS A 125 8.47 26.00 -5.16
N LYS A 126 8.70 24.96 -5.97
CA LYS A 126 8.27 24.91 -7.38
C LYS A 126 6.75 24.79 -7.52
N THR A 127 6.11 23.94 -6.70
CA THR A 127 4.72 23.54 -6.89
C THR A 127 3.73 24.22 -5.93
N GLY A 128 4.22 24.84 -4.85
CA GLY A 128 3.40 25.35 -3.75
C GLY A 128 2.77 24.27 -2.88
N LYS A 129 3.10 22.97 -3.11
CA LYS A 129 2.57 21.84 -2.37
C LYS A 129 3.68 20.96 -1.86
N LYS A 130 3.54 20.47 -0.63
CA LYS A 130 4.49 19.53 -0.04
C LYS A 130 4.38 18.19 -0.74
N PRO A 131 5.50 17.62 -1.22
CA PRO A 131 5.49 16.30 -1.81
C PRO A 131 5.24 15.21 -0.75
N ILE A 132 4.62 14.11 -1.18
CA ILE A 132 4.68 12.86 -0.45
C ILE A 132 6.01 12.19 -0.80
N ILE A 133 6.75 11.76 0.22
CA ILE A 133 8.08 11.17 0.07
C ILE A 133 7.97 9.65 0.18
N PHE A 134 8.46 8.92 -0.83
CA PHE A 134 8.64 7.47 -0.77
C PHE A 134 10.13 7.14 -0.72
N LEU A 135 10.53 6.29 0.22
CA LEU A 135 11.93 5.84 0.40
C LEU A 135 12.02 4.33 0.15
N ASP A 136 12.47 3.93 -1.04
CA ASP A 136 12.55 2.53 -1.47
C ASP A 136 14.00 2.08 -1.73
N ASN A 137 14.57 1.24 -0.93
CA ASN A 137 14.18 0.84 0.41
C ASN A 137 15.23 1.34 1.42
N VAL A 138 14.82 1.40 2.69
CA VAL A 138 15.66 1.94 3.77
C VAL A 138 17.02 1.25 3.85
N ARG A 139 17.09 -0.06 3.64
CA ARG A 139 18.33 -0.81 3.73
C ARG A 139 19.41 -0.29 2.77
N PHE A 140 19.06 -0.03 1.51
CA PHE A 140 19.98 0.50 0.51
C PHE A 140 20.25 1.99 0.73
N LEU A 141 19.22 2.76 1.07
CA LEU A 141 19.32 4.20 1.29
C LEU A 141 20.13 4.57 2.54
N MET A 142 20.11 3.74 3.58
CA MET A 142 20.90 3.97 4.81
C MET A 142 22.40 3.66 4.63
N GLY A 143 22.77 2.90 3.61
CA GLY A 143 24.17 2.45 3.45
C GLY A 143 24.54 1.39 4.50
N ASN A 144 25.72 1.47 5.08
CA ASN A 144 26.25 0.52 6.11
C ASN A 144 25.37 0.54 7.38
N PHE A 145 24.15 0.09 7.23
CA PHE A 145 23.11 0.08 8.24
C PHE A 145 23.08 -1.25 8.97
N ASN A 146 23.29 -1.22 10.29
CA ASN A 146 23.10 -2.40 11.11
C ASN A 146 21.66 -2.41 11.66
N GLU A 147 20.80 -3.20 11.03
CA GLU A 147 19.38 -3.31 11.42
C GLU A 147 19.17 -3.76 12.89
N LYS A 148 20.20 -4.36 13.51
CA LYS A 148 20.17 -4.79 14.91
C LYS A 148 20.58 -3.69 15.90
N GLU A 149 21.23 -2.64 15.43
CA GLU A 149 21.63 -1.50 16.24
C GLU A 149 20.49 -0.50 16.37
N GLY A 150 19.94 -0.38 17.57
CA GLY A 150 18.81 0.49 17.85
C GLY A 150 19.09 1.97 17.56
N GLN A 151 20.35 2.44 17.67
CA GLN A 151 20.69 3.85 17.49
C GLN A 151 20.47 4.35 16.05
N ASP A 152 20.85 3.57 15.04
CA ASP A 152 20.63 3.93 13.63
C ASP A 152 19.14 4.09 13.34
N TRP A 153 18.30 3.25 13.94
CA TRP A 153 16.83 3.36 13.84
C TRP A 153 16.29 4.59 14.55
N ILE A 154 16.79 4.89 15.75
CA ILE A 154 16.36 6.05 16.51
C ILE A 154 16.60 7.33 15.70
N ASP A 155 17.80 7.51 15.17
CA ASP A 155 18.17 8.69 14.40
C ASP A 155 17.32 8.83 13.12
N PHE A 156 17.06 7.71 12.43
CA PHE A 156 16.21 7.68 11.25
C PHE A 156 14.75 8.06 11.59
N VAL A 157 14.18 7.44 12.62
CA VAL A 157 12.79 7.72 13.06
C VAL A 157 12.63 9.15 13.55
N LEU A 158 13.61 9.70 14.28
CA LEU A 158 13.62 11.10 14.68
C LEU A 158 13.65 12.05 13.49
N TRP A 159 14.45 11.74 12.48
CA TRP A 159 14.44 12.52 11.24
C TRP A 159 13.09 12.46 10.51
N LEU A 160 12.47 11.28 10.40
CA LEU A 160 11.13 11.14 9.83
C LEU A 160 10.09 11.96 10.62
N ALA A 161 10.22 12.01 11.95
CA ALA A 161 9.37 12.84 12.79
C ALA A 161 9.58 14.34 12.51
N THR A 162 10.82 14.79 12.21
CA THR A 162 11.07 16.17 11.79
C THR A 162 10.45 16.51 10.44
N LEU A 163 10.48 15.59 9.46
CA LEU A 163 9.79 15.76 8.18
C LEU A 163 8.28 15.92 8.40
N ARG A 164 7.70 15.05 9.23
CA ARG A 164 6.29 15.13 9.60
C ARG A 164 5.94 16.46 10.26
N ALA A 165 6.73 16.93 11.23
CA ALA A 165 6.53 18.23 11.90
C ALA A 165 6.62 19.40 10.92
N LYS A 166 7.34 19.27 9.82
CA LYS A 166 7.37 20.19 8.69
C LYS A 166 6.18 20.01 7.73
N GLY A 167 5.28 19.07 7.99
CA GLY A 167 4.08 18.80 7.21
C GLY A 167 4.30 17.91 5.98
N TYR A 168 5.41 17.16 5.92
CA TYR A 168 5.62 16.14 4.89
C TYR A 168 4.99 14.81 5.29
N SER A 169 4.43 14.10 4.32
CA SER A 169 4.06 12.69 4.46
C SER A 169 5.20 11.83 3.95
N THR A 170 5.58 10.80 4.69
CA THR A 170 6.68 9.91 4.29
C THR A 170 6.27 8.45 4.41
N TYR A 171 6.48 7.70 3.34
CA TYR A 171 6.31 6.25 3.29
C TYR A 171 7.66 5.61 3.02
N PHE A 172 8.08 4.70 3.87
CA PHE A 172 9.34 3.99 3.65
C PHE A 172 9.15 2.48 3.55
N LEU A 173 9.96 1.88 2.68
CA LEU A 173 9.93 0.45 2.42
C LEU A 173 11.02 -0.24 3.21
N HIS A 174 10.67 -1.37 3.84
CA HIS A 174 11.59 -2.12 4.65
C HIS A 174 11.47 -3.63 4.43
N HIS A 175 12.53 -4.37 4.77
CA HIS A 175 12.50 -5.82 4.74
C HIS A 175 11.85 -6.39 5.99
N ALA A 176 11.11 -7.50 5.83
CA ALA A 176 10.64 -8.30 6.94
C ALA A 176 11.78 -9.18 7.49
N VAL A 177 11.67 -9.59 8.76
CA VAL A 177 12.48 -10.70 9.29
C VAL A 177 12.17 -12.00 8.54
N ASN A 178 13.03 -13.01 8.69
CA ASN A 178 12.92 -14.29 7.94
C ASN A 178 11.54 -14.96 8.01
N THR A 179 10.79 -14.77 9.08
CA THR A 179 9.41 -15.29 9.20
C THR A 179 8.39 -14.49 8.37
N GLY A 180 8.73 -13.29 7.91
CA GLY A 180 7.82 -12.40 7.20
C GLY A 180 6.74 -11.73 8.08
N GLU A 181 6.68 -12.03 9.38
CA GLU A 181 5.60 -11.56 10.28
C GLU A 181 5.82 -10.15 10.82
N LYS A 182 7.08 -9.72 10.93
CA LYS A 182 7.48 -8.41 11.45
C LYS A 182 8.51 -7.76 10.52
N ALA A 183 8.54 -6.44 10.52
CA ALA A 183 9.64 -5.70 9.92
C ALA A 183 10.95 -6.05 10.63
N SER A 184 12.07 -6.05 9.90
CA SER A 184 13.40 -6.23 10.48
C SER A 184 13.73 -5.05 11.40
N GLY A 185 14.50 -5.30 12.47
CA GLY A 185 14.98 -4.26 13.37
C GLY A 185 14.43 -4.32 14.78
N SER A 186 14.63 -3.25 15.54
CA SER A 186 14.46 -3.19 17.00
C SER A 186 13.02 -2.93 17.50
N GLY A 187 12.03 -2.82 16.60
CA GLY A 187 10.66 -2.45 16.97
C GLY A 187 10.42 -0.95 17.22
N TYR A 188 11.47 -0.14 17.34
CA TYR A 188 11.35 1.32 17.49
C TYR A 188 10.64 1.99 16.32
N GLN A 189 10.74 1.40 15.11
CA GLN A 189 10.09 1.89 13.92
C GLN A 189 8.56 1.89 14.03
N ASP A 190 7.96 0.97 14.78
CA ASP A 190 6.51 0.80 14.85
C ASP A 190 5.81 1.85 15.74
N SER A 191 6.52 2.45 16.69
CA SER A 191 5.91 3.31 17.71
C SER A 191 5.29 4.58 17.12
N ASN A 192 5.92 5.20 16.13
CA ASN A 192 5.55 6.50 15.57
C ASN A 192 4.77 6.40 14.25
N LEU A 193 4.52 5.20 13.74
CA LEU A 193 3.80 5.01 12.49
C LEU A 193 2.31 5.34 12.61
N ASP A 194 1.77 5.97 11.59
CA ASP A 194 0.33 6.13 11.40
C ASP A 194 -0.25 4.94 10.63
N VAL A 195 0.52 4.43 9.66
CA VAL A 195 0.16 3.29 8.81
C VAL A 195 1.31 2.30 8.76
N ASN A 196 1.02 1.02 8.98
CA ASN A 196 1.99 -0.06 8.80
C ASN A 196 1.35 -1.16 7.95
N ILE A 197 1.96 -1.45 6.79
CA ILE A 197 1.45 -2.37 5.77
C ILE A 197 2.41 -3.54 5.63
N LYS A 198 1.88 -4.75 5.77
CA LYS A 198 2.56 -6.00 5.45
C LYS A 198 2.15 -6.47 4.07
N LEU A 199 3.14 -6.79 3.23
CA LEU A 199 2.93 -7.53 1.99
C LEU A 199 3.58 -8.90 2.11
N SER A 200 2.87 -9.93 1.66
CA SER A 200 3.35 -11.32 1.69
C SER A 200 2.86 -12.09 0.46
N GLN A 201 3.41 -13.27 0.25
CA GLN A 201 2.80 -14.20 -0.68
C GLN A 201 1.54 -14.78 -0.05
N PRO A 202 0.42 -14.91 -0.77
CA PRO A 202 -0.71 -15.68 -0.28
C PRO A 202 -0.29 -17.13 -0.01
N ASP A 203 -0.82 -17.72 1.05
CA ASP A 203 -0.67 -19.16 1.27
C ASP A 203 -1.25 -19.93 0.09
N GLU A 204 -0.73 -21.11 -0.22
CA GLU A 204 -1.25 -22.00 -1.29
C GLU A 204 -2.76 -22.19 -1.18
N ASN A 205 -3.22 -22.23 0.06
CA ASN A 205 -4.63 -22.31 0.40
C ASN A 205 -5.43 -21.00 0.27
N SER A 206 -4.82 -19.87 0.08
CA SER A 206 -5.46 -18.55 -0.03
C SER A 206 -5.28 -17.93 -1.40
N ALA A 207 -4.33 -18.46 -2.21
CA ALA A 207 -4.06 -17.98 -3.56
C ALA A 207 -5.32 -18.05 -4.43
N THR A 208 -5.46 -17.08 -5.33
CA THR A 208 -6.55 -17.05 -6.33
C THR A 208 -6.23 -17.99 -7.48
N ASP A 209 -7.22 -18.24 -8.36
CA ASP A 209 -7.05 -19.10 -9.55
C ASP A 209 -6.12 -18.51 -10.62
N HIS A 210 -5.52 -17.33 -10.37
CA HIS A 210 -4.57 -16.66 -11.26
C HIS A 210 -3.16 -17.26 -11.10
N SER A 211 -2.95 -18.47 -11.63
CA SER A 211 -1.71 -19.25 -11.45
C SER A 211 -0.71 -19.16 -12.60
N SER A 212 -1.02 -18.43 -13.68
CA SER A 212 -0.09 -18.29 -14.80
C SER A 212 1.02 -17.26 -14.52
N ASP A 213 2.18 -17.44 -15.18
CA ASP A 213 3.41 -16.68 -14.93
C ASP A 213 3.30 -15.15 -15.11
N HIS A 214 2.28 -14.70 -15.85
CA HIS A 214 2.05 -13.26 -16.05
C HIS A 214 1.28 -12.60 -14.90
N PHE A 215 0.77 -13.37 -13.92
CA PHE A 215 0.15 -12.82 -12.73
C PHE A 215 1.11 -12.80 -11.53
N THR A 216 1.08 -11.71 -10.78
CA THR A 216 1.70 -11.62 -9.46
C THR A 216 0.62 -11.50 -8.40
N GLN A 217 0.63 -12.39 -7.43
CA GLN A 217 -0.29 -12.35 -6.30
C GLN A 217 0.43 -11.82 -5.06
N ILE A 218 -0.16 -10.85 -4.38
CA ILE A 218 0.38 -10.22 -3.19
C ILE A 218 -0.75 -10.15 -2.14
N GLN A 219 -0.54 -10.77 -0.99
CA GLN A 219 -1.45 -10.58 0.14
C GLN A 219 -1.11 -9.28 0.84
N PHE A 220 -2.12 -8.44 1.02
CA PHE A 220 -2.04 -7.15 1.68
C PHE A 220 -2.70 -7.24 3.06
N GLU A 221 -2.03 -6.67 4.06
CA GLU A 221 -2.53 -6.60 5.43
C GLU A 221 -2.12 -5.27 6.09
N PHE A 222 -3.07 -4.52 6.64
CA PHE A 222 -2.76 -3.45 7.57
C PHE A 222 -2.38 -4.02 8.93
N LYS A 223 -1.14 -3.82 9.35
CA LYS A 223 -0.68 -4.18 10.72
C LYS A 223 -0.99 -3.08 11.72
N LYS A 224 -1.07 -1.84 11.25
CA LYS A 224 -1.42 -0.68 12.05
C LYS A 224 -2.10 0.37 11.17
N MET A 225 -3.14 0.96 11.70
CA MET A 225 -3.73 2.22 11.24
C MET A 225 -4.06 3.03 12.49
N ARG A 226 -3.57 4.27 12.57
CA ARG A 226 -3.81 5.12 13.75
C ARG A 226 -5.30 5.46 13.90
N GLU A 227 -5.98 5.71 12.80
CA GLU A 227 -7.43 5.81 12.77
C GLU A 227 -8.02 4.42 12.57
N ASN A 228 -8.64 3.86 13.62
CA ASN A 228 -9.32 2.58 13.55
C ASN A 228 -10.53 2.69 12.62
N VAL A 229 -10.33 2.33 11.35
CA VAL A 229 -11.42 2.27 10.37
C VAL A 229 -11.98 0.86 10.38
N ILE A 230 -13.14 0.71 11.02
CA ILE A 230 -13.87 -0.56 11.08
C ILE A 230 -14.07 -1.11 9.66
N GLY A 231 -13.64 -2.35 9.43
CA GLY A 231 -13.77 -3.05 8.12
C GLY A 231 -12.62 -2.84 7.13
N GLN A 232 -11.71 -1.87 7.33
CA GLN A 232 -10.57 -1.64 6.44
C GLN A 232 -9.36 -2.54 6.76
N MET A 233 -9.32 -3.15 7.95
CA MET A 233 -8.20 -3.98 8.42
C MET A 233 -8.24 -5.43 7.90
N THR A 234 -9.28 -5.82 7.16
CA THR A 234 -9.39 -7.20 6.64
C THR A 234 -8.33 -7.42 5.55
N PRO A 235 -7.47 -8.45 5.68
CA PRO A 235 -6.51 -8.79 4.65
C PRO A 235 -7.19 -9.17 3.33
N PHE A 236 -6.54 -8.85 2.22
CA PHE A 236 -6.99 -9.21 0.89
C PHE A 236 -5.82 -9.56 -0.03
N ILE A 237 -6.11 -10.16 -1.18
CA ILE A 237 -5.12 -10.51 -2.19
C ILE A 237 -5.22 -9.49 -3.33
N MET A 238 -4.10 -8.89 -3.66
CA MET A 238 -3.91 -8.11 -4.89
C MET A 238 -3.38 -9.03 -5.97
N VAL A 239 -3.96 -8.98 -7.15
CA VAL A 239 -3.48 -9.67 -8.34
C VAL A 239 -3.07 -8.64 -9.36
N VAL A 240 -1.84 -8.72 -9.82
CA VAL A 240 -1.27 -7.86 -10.85
C VAL A 240 -1.16 -8.66 -12.14
N ASP A 241 -1.86 -8.26 -13.18
CA ASP A 241 -1.64 -8.75 -14.54
C ASP A 241 -0.45 -7.98 -15.14
N ARG A 242 0.69 -8.63 -15.28
CA ARG A 242 1.93 -7.99 -15.76
C ARG A 242 1.84 -7.56 -17.23
N ASN A 243 1.01 -8.22 -18.02
CA ASN A 243 0.84 -7.89 -19.44
C ASN A 243 0.01 -6.61 -19.61
N LYS A 244 -0.99 -6.42 -18.75
CA LYS A 244 -1.89 -5.26 -18.79
C LYS A 244 -1.52 -4.17 -17.79
N GLY A 245 -0.65 -4.48 -16.83
CA GLY A 245 -0.37 -3.59 -15.69
C GLY A 245 -1.58 -3.35 -14.77
N SER A 246 -2.66 -4.13 -14.92
CA SER A 246 -3.89 -3.93 -14.15
C SER A 246 -3.84 -4.63 -12.80
N TRP A 247 -4.52 -4.03 -11.82
CA TRP A 247 -4.60 -4.52 -10.44
C TRP A 247 -6.04 -4.92 -10.13
N SER A 248 -6.19 -6.07 -9.49
CA SER A 248 -7.48 -6.59 -9.04
C SER A 248 -7.39 -7.01 -7.57
N LYS A 249 -8.52 -6.93 -6.85
CA LYS A 249 -8.62 -7.24 -5.44
C LYS A 249 -9.50 -8.47 -5.21
N PHE A 250 -9.04 -9.39 -4.38
CA PHE A 250 -9.75 -10.62 -4.03
C PHE A 250 -9.74 -10.82 -2.51
N PRO A 251 -10.82 -11.35 -1.92
CA PRO A 251 -10.83 -11.68 -0.50
C PRO A 251 -9.88 -12.87 -0.20
N VAL A 252 -9.26 -12.86 0.97
CA VAL A 252 -8.56 -14.04 1.50
C VAL A 252 -9.61 -15.05 1.95
N LEU A 253 -9.71 -16.21 1.30
CA LEU A 253 -10.69 -17.25 1.60
C LEU A 253 -10.03 -18.41 2.36
N ASN A 254 -10.66 -18.89 3.43
CA ASN A 254 -10.27 -20.13 4.10
C ASN A 254 -10.75 -21.37 3.31
N LYS A 255 -10.33 -22.58 3.74
CA LYS A 255 -10.64 -23.84 3.05
C LYS A 255 -12.15 -24.06 2.83
N THR A 256 -12.98 -23.76 3.83
CA THR A 256 -14.44 -23.89 3.73
C THR A 256 -15.04 -22.86 2.78
N GLU A 257 -14.60 -21.61 2.88
CA GLU A 257 -15.06 -20.53 2.01
C GLU A 257 -14.72 -20.80 0.53
N ARG A 258 -13.55 -21.37 0.24
CA ARG A 258 -13.17 -21.79 -1.12
C ARG A 258 -14.01 -22.94 -1.64
N LYS A 259 -14.30 -23.94 -0.81
CA LYS A 259 -15.22 -25.02 -1.21
C LYS A 259 -16.59 -24.45 -1.56
N ILE A 260 -17.10 -23.53 -0.77
CA ILE A 260 -18.36 -22.85 -1.06
C ILE A 260 -18.27 -22.04 -2.37
N LYS A 261 -17.17 -21.27 -2.57
CA LYS A 261 -16.94 -20.53 -3.81
C LYS A 261 -16.94 -21.46 -5.03
N SER A 262 -16.18 -22.54 -4.98
CA SER A 262 -16.12 -23.53 -6.07
C SER A 262 -17.49 -24.12 -6.42
N MET A 263 -18.33 -24.38 -5.41
CA MET A 263 -19.70 -24.85 -5.62
C MET A 263 -20.58 -23.77 -6.30
N LEU A 264 -20.45 -22.50 -5.88
CA LEU A 264 -21.16 -21.38 -6.52
C LEU A 264 -20.70 -21.19 -7.96
N ASP A 265 -19.40 -21.24 -8.22
CA ASP A 265 -18.83 -21.12 -9.56
C ASP A 265 -19.27 -22.28 -10.48
N SER A 266 -19.56 -23.46 -9.93
CA SER A 266 -20.15 -24.60 -10.66
C SER A 266 -21.65 -24.50 -10.89
N GLY A 267 -22.27 -23.34 -10.54
CA GLY A 267 -23.70 -23.06 -10.75
C GLY A 267 -24.63 -23.56 -9.66
N LYS A 268 -24.13 -24.06 -8.52
CA LYS A 268 -24.98 -24.44 -7.40
C LYS A 268 -25.54 -23.21 -6.71
N SER A 269 -26.83 -23.26 -6.38
CA SER A 269 -27.46 -22.18 -5.59
C SER A 269 -27.04 -22.27 -4.11
N ALA A 270 -27.15 -21.15 -3.39
CA ALA A 270 -26.94 -21.14 -1.94
C ALA A 270 -27.82 -22.15 -1.20
N LYS A 271 -29.07 -22.36 -1.68
CA LYS A 271 -29.98 -23.35 -1.10
C LYS A 271 -29.47 -24.79 -1.28
N ASP A 272 -28.90 -25.11 -2.45
CA ASP A 272 -28.32 -26.44 -2.71
C ASP A 272 -27.10 -26.71 -1.84
N ILE A 273 -26.28 -25.70 -1.61
CA ILE A 273 -25.07 -25.82 -0.78
C ILE A 273 -25.42 -26.00 0.71
N ILE A 274 -26.51 -25.35 1.17
CA ILE A 274 -26.98 -25.47 2.56
C ILE A 274 -27.74 -26.77 2.79
N ASN A 275 -28.37 -27.34 1.76
CA ASN A 275 -29.19 -28.54 1.89
C ASN A 275 -28.37 -29.74 2.46
N PRO A 276 -28.75 -30.29 3.64
CA PRO A 276 -28.04 -31.42 4.26
C PRO A 276 -27.98 -32.70 3.38
N GLU A 277 -28.97 -32.92 2.54
CA GLU A 277 -29.02 -34.08 1.63
C GLU A 277 -28.06 -33.94 0.44
N LYS A 278 -27.69 -32.70 0.07
CA LYS A 278 -26.78 -32.44 -1.06
C LYS A 278 -25.36 -32.18 -0.59
N GLU A 279 -25.10 -31.11 0.12
CA GLU A 279 -23.75 -30.69 0.51
C GLU A 279 -23.59 -30.41 2.00
N GLY A 280 -24.67 -30.10 2.72
CA GLY A 280 -24.71 -29.99 4.18
C GLY A 280 -23.83 -28.88 4.78
N MET A 281 -23.57 -27.79 4.02
CA MET A 281 -22.81 -26.65 4.52
C MET A 281 -23.66 -25.79 5.46
N SER A 282 -23.04 -25.27 6.52
CA SER A 282 -23.69 -24.34 7.44
C SER A 282 -24.24 -23.10 6.70
N LYS A 283 -25.51 -22.77 6.94
CA LYS A 283 -26.17 -21.59 6.38
C LYS A 283 -25.36 -20.31 6.68
N ALA A 284 -24.84 -20.17 7.90
CA ALA A 284 -24.04 -19.03 8.30
C ALA A 284 -22.75 -18.91 7.46
N ASN A 285 -22.02 -20.02 7.25
CA ASN A 285 -20.81 -20.04 6.44
C ASN A 285 -21.10 -19.71 4.97
N VAL A 286 -22.16 -20.22 4.39
CA VAL A 286 -22.53 -19.95 2.99
C VAL A 286 -22.86 -18.47 2.80
N HIS A 287 -23.73 -17.90 3.65
CA HIS A 287 -24.07 -16.48 3.55
C HIS A 287 -22.89 -15.57 3.81
N LYS A 288 -22.06 -15.87 4.82
CA LYS A 288 -20.83 -15.13 5.11
C LYS A 288 -19.88 -15.14 3.90
N THR A 289 -19.69 -16.30 3.28
CA THR A 289 -18.82 -16.42 2.08
C THR A 289 -19.38 -15.62 0.91
N ILE A 290 -20.68 -15.69 0.64
CA ILE A 290 -21.32 -14.91 -0.42
C ILE A 290 -21.12 -13.40 -0.20
N ASN A 291 -21.35 -12.92 1.02
CA ASN A 291 -21.15 -11.51 1.35
C ASN A 291 -19.68 -11.08 1.17
N LYS A 292 -18.74 -11.91 1.61
CA LYS A 292 -17.32 -11.69 1.44
C LYS A 292 -16.91 -11.64 -0.04
N LEU A 293 -17.47 -12.51 -0.88
CA LEU A 293 -17.23 -12.53 -2.32
C LEU A 293 -17.81 -11.29 -3.03
N LYS A 294 -18.91 -10.73 -2.51
CA LYS A 294 -19.49 -9.49 -3.02
C LYS A 294 -18.80 -8.22 -2.52
N GLY A 295 -17.82 -8.34 -1.62
CA GLY A 295 -17.16 -7.20 -0.97
C GLY A 295 -18.01 -6.54 0.13
N GLU A 296 -19.10 -7.17 0.54
CA GLU A 296 -19.95 -6.71 1.64
C GLU A 296 -19.29 -7.15 2.97
N ASN A 297 -18.77 -6.19 3.75
CA ASN A 297 -18.25 -6.46 5.09
C ASN A 297 -19.41 -6.80 6.05
N ASP A 298 -19.32 -7.96 6.73
CA ASP A 298 -20.14 -8.26 7.92
C ASP A 298 -19.75 -7.29 9.05
N GLY A 299 -20.38 -6.15 9.15
CA GLY A 299 -20.04 -5.21 10.23
C GLY A 299 -20.62 -3.80 10.15
N VAL A 300 -21.61 -3.55 9.32
CA VAL A 300 -22.43 -2.34 9.49
C VAL A 300 -23.77 -2.75 10.07
N ASP A 301 -23.88 -2.60 11.38
CA ASP A 301 -25.16 -2.70 12.10
C ASP A 301 -26.15 -1.74 11.45
N LYS A 302 -27.21 -2.27 10.83
CA LYS A 302 -28.34 -1.50 10.25
C LYS A 302 -29.09 -0.64 11.27
N LYS A 303 -28.58 -0.52 12.49
CA LYS A 303 -29.20 0.29 13.57
C LYS A 303 -28.75 1.75 13.63
N THR A 304 -27.69 2.13 12.92
CA THR A 304 -27.18 3.52 12.95
C THR A 304 -27.74 4.41 11.83
N SER A 305 -28.18 3.84 10.69
CA SER A 305 -28.71 4.66 9.58
C SER A 305 -30.11 5.25 9.81
N ASN A 306 -30.82 4.81 10.85
CA ASN A 306 -32.16 5.32 11.18
C ASN A 306 -32.19 6.39 12.30
N ARG A 307 -31.02 6.77 12.84
CA ARG A 307 -30.95 7.85 13.85
C ARG A 307 -30.56 9.21 13.28
N GLU A 308 -29.82 9.26 12.18
CA GLU A 308 -29.42 10.55 11.57
C GLU A 308 -30.44 11.17 10.63
N ALA A 309 -31.47 10.42 10.22
CA ALA A 309 -32.56 10.96 9.38
C ALA A 309 -33.71 11.62 10.16
N LYS A 310 -33.62 11.76 11.50
CA LYS A 310 -34.65 12.35 12.34
C LYS A 310 -34.28 13.64 13.09
N GLU A 311 -33.07 14.16 12.87
CA GLU A 311 -32.64 15.42 13.52
C GLU A 311 -32.35 16.57 12.54
N VAL A 312 -32.86 16.51 11.31
CA VAL A 312 -32.89 17.68 10.41
C VAL A 312 -34.28 17.81 9.85
N CYS A 313 -35.18 18.33 10.65
CA CYS A 313 -36.40 19.06 10.30
C CYS A 313 -36.63 20.15 11.33
#